data_804a6d62be23d2fe7702b973883cea9d
#
_entry.id   804a6d62be23d2fe7702b973883cea9d
#
_cell.length_a   1.000
_cell.length_b   1.000
_cell.length_c   1.000
_cell.angle_alpha   90.00
_cell.angle_beta   90.00
_cell.angle_gamma   90.00
#
_symmetry.space_group_name_H-M   'P 1'
#
loop_
_entity.id
_entity.type
_entity.pdbx_description
1 polymer ?
#
loop_
_entity_poly.entity_id
_entity_poly.type
_entity_poly.pdbx_seq_one_letter_code
_entity_poly.pdbx_strand_id
1 'polypeptide(L)'
;FEARGARTDEYLRALKVLWSETEAEFHGDFVDFAPVYCQPKPTQQPIPILVGGHSDRAAQRAGELGDVFFPAERPVETLVSLHSLARQHAEESGRDPSKIELWTSSNGDRGHLDQLVEAGVTQVMVPARPPEQLEELYSQLIADYDKEAAS
;
A
#
# COMPACT_ATOMS: atom_id res chain seq x y z
N PHE A 1 1.73 23.37 -7.66
CA PHE A 1 1.20 22.44 -6.67
C PHE A 1 -0.15 21.82 -7.07
N GLU A 2 -1.00 22.54 -7.83
CA GLU A 2 -2.36 22.11 -8.19
C GLU A 2 -2.42 20.83 -9.03
N ALA A 3 -1.50 20.60 -9.94
CA ALA A 3 -1.46 19.41 -10.82
C ALA A 3 -0.72 18.20 -10.22
N ARG A 4 -0.21 18.27 -8.98
CA ARG A 4 0.64 17.21 -8.43
C ARG A 4 -0.07 15.84 -8.38
N GLY A 5 -1.34 15.83 -7.98
CA GLY A 5 -2.12 14.59 -7.92
C GLY A 5 -2.33 13.96 -9.30
N ALA A 6 -2.81 14.74 -10.27
CA ALA A 6 -3.02 14.27 -11.65
C ALA A 6 -1.71 13.78 -12.28
N ARG A 7 -0.61 14.51 -12.05
CA ARG A 7 0.72 14.11 -12.53
C ARG A 7 1.17 12.78 -11.93
N THR A 8 0.95 12.58 -10.62
CA THR A 8 1.26 11.30 -9.96
C THR A 8 0.44 10.15 -10.56
N ASP A 9 -0.86 10.38 -10.77
CA ASP A 9 -1.75 9.37 -11.34
C ASP A 9 -1.30 8.98 -12.76
N GLU A 10 -0.89 9.94 -13.56
CA GLU A 10 -0.39 9.68 -14.91
C GLU A 10 0.97 8.99 -14.91
N TYR A 11 1.88 9.38 -14.01
CA TYR A 11 3.18 8.72 -13.87
C TYR A 11 3.02 7.25 -13.48
N LEU A 12 2.07 6.93 -12.60
CA LEU A 12 1.79 5.53 -12.23
C LEU A 12 1.27 4.72 -13.42
N ARG A 13 0.41 5.30 -14.27
CA ARG A 13 -0.06 4.64 -15.49
C ARG A 13 1.08 4.42 -16.49
N ALA A 14 1.91 5.43 -16.72
CA ALA A 14 3.08 5.31 -17.59
C ALA A 14 4.08 4.25 -17.11
N LEU A 15 4.34 4.19 -15.78
CA LEU A 15 5.20 3.15 -15.20
C LEU A 15 4.62 1.75 -15.41
N LYS A 16 3.32 1.55 -15.23
CA LYS A 16 2.68 0.24 -15.49
C LYS A 16 2.89 -0.21 -16.93
N VAL A 17 2.73 0.68 -17.90
CA VAL A 17 2.98 0.40 -19.33
C VAL A 17 4.46 0.05 -19.55
N LEU A 18 5.39 0.83 -19.01
CA LEU A 18 6.83 0.57 -19.11
C LEU A 18 7.23 -0.80 -18.54
N TRP A 19 6.59 -1.24 -17.47
CA TRP A 19 6.92 -2.51 -16.82
C TRP A 19 6.31 -3.73 -17.51
N SER A 20 5.12 -3.58 -18.12
CA SER A 20 4.39 -4.71 -18.69
C SER A 20 4.66 -4.91 -20.18
N GLU A 21 4.76 -3.85 -20.96
CA GLU A 21 4.79 -3.92 -22.41
C GLU A 21 6.20 -4.05 -22.97
N THR A 22 6.40 -4.92 -23.99
CA THR A 22 7.71 -5.11 -24.62
C THR A 22 8.17 -3.85 -25.32
N GLU A 23 7.29 -3.24 -26.09
CA GLU A 23 7.46 -1.95 -26.76
C GLU A 23 6.41 -1.02 -26.17
N ALA A 24 6.84 -0.17 -25.25
CA ALA A 24 5.99 0.69 -24.46
C ALA A 24 5.87 2.07 -25.09
N GLU A 25 4.65 2.57 -25.23
CA GLU A 25 4.37 3.96 -25.59
C GLU A 25 3.32 4.54 -24.66
N PHE A 26 3.39 5.85 -24.41
CA PHE A 26 2.44 6.52 -23.55
C PHE A 26 2.27 7.99 -23.98
N HIS A 27 1.00 8.43 -24.06
CA HIS A 27 0.64 9.78 -24.46
C HIS A 27 -0.30 10.40 -23.43
N GLY A 28 0.22 11.29 -22.61
CA GLY A 28 -0.52 12.00 -21.56
C GLY A 28 -0.21 13.47 -21.51
N ASP A 29 -0.76 14.16 -20.52
CA ASP A 29 -0.58 15.60 -20.32
C ASP A 29 0.78 15.95 -19.70
N PHE A 30 1.36 15.02 -18.92
CA PHE A 30 2.60 15.22 -18.16
C PHE A 30 3.73 14.28 -18.59
N VAL A 31 3.39 13.17 -19.23
CA VAL A 31 4.33 12.16 -19.75
C VAL A 31 3.95 11.81 -21.17
N ASP A 32 4.91 11.95 -22.04
CA ASP A 32 4.77 11.58 -23.45
C ASP A 32 6.06 10.90 -23.90
N PHE A 33 5.97 9.68 -24.43
CA PHE A 33 7.09 9.01 -25.05
C PHE A 33 6.65 8.10 -26.19
N ALA A 34 7.42 8.16 -27.28
CA ALA A 34 7.32 7.24 -28.40
C ALA A 34 7.75 5.82 -27.99
N PRO A 35 7.48 4.80 -28.81
CA PRO A 35 7.80 3.43 -28.45
C PRO A 35 9.25 3.25 -27.98
N VAL A 36 9.39 2.71 -26.76
CA VAL A 36 10.69 2.47 -26.09
C VAL A 36 10.73 1.04 -25.52
N TYR A 37 11.92 0.51 -25.40
CA TYR A 37 12.19 -0.78 -24.78
C TYR A 37 12.75 -0.57 -23.37
N CYS A 38 11.99 -0.93 -22.35
CA CYS A 38 12.43 -0.92 -20.96
C CYS A 38 12.89 -2.33 -20.56
N GLN A 39 14.19 -2.57 -20.50
CA GLN A 39 14.78 -3.88 -20.20
C GLN A 39 15.91 -3.77 -19.15
N PRO A 40 16.09 -4.80 -18.28
CA PRO A 40 15.27 -6.02 -18.19
C PRO A 40 13.89 -5.76 -17.61
N LYS A 41 12.91 -6.58 -17.98
CA LYS A 41 11.59 -6.54 -17.34
C LYS A 41 11.68 -7.03 -15.90
N PRO A 42 10.82 -6.52 -15.00
CA PRO A 42 10.71 -7.04 -13.64
C PRO A 42 10.37 -8.53 -13.65
N THR A 43 11.00 -9.29 -12.74
CA THR A 43 10.70 -10.72 -12.56
C THR A 43 9.30 -10.92 -11.99
N GLN A 44 8.86 -10.02 -11.10
CA GLN A 44 7.52 -9.99 -10.56
C GLN A 44 6.64 -9.09 -11.44
N GLN A 45 5.54 -9.65 -11.95
CA GLN A 45 4.56 -8.91 -12.73
C GLN A 45 3.13 -9.28 -12.31
N PRO A 46 2.28 -8.28 -12.04
CA PRO A 46 2.61 -6.85 -11.97
C PRO A 46 3.52 -6.52 -10.78
N ILE A 47 4.25 -5.40 -10.85
CA ILE A 47 4.93 -4.84 -9.68
C ILE A 47 3.88 -4.26 -8.75
N PRO A 48 3.84 -4.65 -7.47
CA PRO A 48 2.91 -4.06 -6.51
C PRO A 48 3.23 -2.58 -6.28
N ILE A 49 2.18 -1.76 -6.28
CA ILE A 49 2.29 -0.31 -6.05
C ILE A 49 1.70 0.02 -4.68
N LEU A 50 2.56 0.50 -3.78
CA LEU A 50 2.13 1.06 -2.50
C LEU A 50 1.83 2.55 -2.66
N VAL A 51 0.60 2.94 -2.33
CA VAL A 51 0.15 4.33 -2.32
C VAL A 51 0.10 4.84 -0.89
N GLY A 52 0.95 5.83 -0.59
CA GLY A 52 0.97 6.51 0.71
C GLY A 52 0.06 7.72 0.76
N GLY A 53 -0.43 8.04 1.96
CA GLY A 53 -1.21 9.24 2.24
C GLY A 53 -2.51 8.94 2.99
N HIS A 54 -3.06 9.96 3.65
CA HIS A 54 -4.19 9.84 4.58
C HIS A 54 -5.38 10.74 4.19
N SER A 55 -5.50 11.07 2.92
CA SER A 55 -6.63 11.83 2.37
C SER A 55 -7.51 10.94 1.49
N ASP A 56 -8.75 11.33 1.30
CA ASP A 56 -9.69 10.65 0.38
C ASP A 56 -9.09 10.51 -1.03
N ARG A 57 -8.36 11.52 -1.49
CA ARG A 57 -7.66 11.45 -2.79
C ARG A 57 -6.55 10.40 -2.83
N ALA A 58 -5.86 10.15 -1.70
CA ALA A 58 -4.88 9.07 -1.61
C ALA A 58 -5.57 7.70 -1.60
N ALA A 59 -6.68 7.57 -0.87
CA ALA A 59 -7.50 6.36 -0.87
C ALA A 59 -8.06 6.05 -2.28
N GLN A 60 -8.61 7.06 -2.96
CA GLN A 60 -9.04 6.94 -4.36
C GLN A 60 -7.91 6.42 -5.26
N ARG A 61 -6.74 7.06 -5.21
CA ARG A 61 -5.56 6.64 -6.01
C ARG A 61 -5.14 5.20 -5.68
N ALA A 62 -5.16 4.81 -4.41
CA ALA A 62 -4.86 3.45 -4.00
C ALA A 62 -5.83 2.45 -4.63
N GLY A 63 -7.12 2.75 -4.63
CA GLY A 63 -8.14 1.94 -5.28
C GLY A 63 -7.97 1.86 -6.80
N GLU A 64 -7.78 2.99 -7.46
CA GLU A 64 -7.69 3.06 -8.92
C GLU A 64 -6.37 2.48 -9.47
N LEU A 65 -5.24 2.72 -8.79
CA LEU A 65 -3.90 2.51 -9.35
C LEU A 65 -2.96 1.69 -8.46
N GLY A 66 -3.24 1.60 -7.15
CA GLY A 66 -2.39 0.90 -6.18
C GLY A 66 -2.81 -0.54 -5.92
N ASP A 67 -1.99 -1.25 -5.20
CA ASP A 67 -2.24 -2.62 -4.71
C ASP A 67 -2.19 -2.64 -3.19
N VAL A 68 -1.44 -1.70 -2.60
CA VAL A 68 -1.33 -1.49 -1.16
C VAL A 68 -1.67 -0.05 -0.84
N PHE A 69 -2.52 0.16 0.15
CA PHE A 69 -2.81 1.47 0.71
C PHE A 69 -2.12 1.66 2.06
N PHE A 70 -1.34 2.72 2.19
CA PHE A 70 -0.57 3.05 3.39
C PHE A 70 -0.89 4.46 3.91
N PRO A 71 -1.91 4.63 4.75
CA PRO A 71 -2.26 5.93 5.33
C PRO A 71 -1.36 6.36 6.50
N ALA A 72 -0.29 5.60 6.81
CA ALA A 72 0.54 5.72 7.99
C ALA A 72 -0.27 5.50 9.30
N GLU A 73 0.31 5.82 10.46
CA GLU A 73 -0.38 5.65 11.74
C GLU A 73 -1.55 6.62 11.89
N ARG A 74 -2.73 6.08 12.12
CA ARG A 74 -4.00 6.78 12.31
C ARG A 74 -4.89 6.00 13.29
N PRO A 75 -5.91 6.64 13.89
CA PRO A 75 -6.96 5.92 14.62
C PRO A 75 -7.56 4.80 13.75
N VAL A 76 -7.83 3.66 14.36
CA VAL A 76 -8.30 2.46 13.64
C VAL A 76 -9.55 2.74 12.80
N GLU A 77 -10.49 3.52 13.32
CA GLU A 77 -11.71 3.90 12.61
C GLU A 77 -11.40 4.69 11.33
N THR A 78 -10.38 5.54 11.37
CA THR A 78 -9.92 6.30 10.20
C THR A 78 -9.28 5.37 9.18
N LEU A 79 -8.46 4.39 9.61
CA LEU A 79 -7.87 3.39 8.73
C LEU A 79 -8.96 2.60 8.00
N VAL A 80 -9.95 2.10 8.73
CA VAL A 80 -11.09 1.34 8.19
C VAL A 80 -11.87 2.18 7.17
N SER A 81 -12.19 3.44 7.52
CA SER A 81 -12.93 4.34 6.64
C SER A 81 -12.19 4.62 5.33
N LEU A 82 -10.91 4.96 5.41
CA LEU A 82 -10.09 5.23 4.23
C LEU A 82 -9.85 3.97 3.38
N HIS A 83 -9.68 2.80 4.01
CA HIS A 83 -9.54 1.55 3.28
C HIS A 83 -10.83 1.15 2.56
N SER A 84 -11.99 1.37 3.20
CA SER A 84 -13.30 1.14 2.58
C SER A 84 -13.47 2.03 1.34
N LEU A 85 -13.06 3.30 1.43
CA LEU A 85 -13.07 4.22 0.30
C LEU A 85 -12.13 3.77 -0.83
N ALA A 86 -10.92 3.28 -0.50
CA ALA A 86 -10.01 2.74 -1.50
C ALA A 86 -10.60 1.51 -2.21
N ARG A 87 -11.22 0.61 -1.47
CA ARG A 87 -11.89 -0.58 -2.03
C ARG A 87 -13.09 -0.21 -2.93
N GLN A 88 -13.88 0.79 -2.54
CA GLN A 88 -14.95 1.30 -3.37
C GLN A 88 -14.42 1.81 -4.71
N HIS A 89 -13.37 2.62 -4.72
CA HIS A 89 -12.77 3.12 -5.96
C HIS A 89 -12.09 2.03 -6.79
N ALA A 90 -11.60 0.95 -6.16
CA ALA A 90 -11.14 -0.22 -6.90
C ALA A 90 -12.29 -0.87 -7.69
N GLU A 91 -13.43 -1.10 -7.03
CA GLU A 91 -14.63 -1.66 -7.67
C GLU A 91 -15.16 -0.76 -8.79
N GLU A 92 -15.29 0.54 -8.55
CA GLU A 92 -15.70 1.53 -9.56
C GLU A 92 -14.78 1.55 -10.78
N SER A 93 -13.49 1.21 -10.60
CA SER A 93 -12.48 1.11 -11.66
C SER A 93 -12.38 -0.29 -12.29
N GLY A 94 -13.29 -1.21 -11.94
CA GLY A 94 -13.32 -2.57 -12.47
C GLY A 94 -12.22 -3.48 -11.91
N ARG A 95 -11.61 -3.11 -10.77
CA ARG A 95 -10.59 -3.90 -10.07
C ARG A 95 -11.24 -4.69 -8.93
N ASP A 96 -10.62 -5.79 -8.52
CA ASP A 96 -11.06 -6.57 -7.37
C ASP A 96 -10.75 -5.82 -6.06
N PRO A 97 -11.77 -5.34 -5.33
CA PRO A 97 -11.56 -4.59 -4.09
C PRO A 97 -10.92 -5.44 -2.97
N SER A 98 -11.03 -6.77 -3.03
CA SER A 98 -10.41 -7.65 -2.04
C SER A 98 -8.88 -7.72 -2.16
N LYS A 99 -8.32 -7.25 -3.26
CA LYS A 99 -6.87 -7.22 -3.53
C LYS A 99 -6.18 -5.96 -3.04
N ILE A 100 -6.95 -4.97 -2.55
CA ILE A 100 -6.36 -3.76 -1.97
C ILE A 100 -5.96 -4.05 -0.52
N GLU A 101 -4.66 -4.22 -0.29
CA GLU A 101 -4.12 -4.44 1.05
C GLU A 101 -4.08 -3.15 1.86
N LEU A 102 -4.28 -3.26 3.17
CA LEU A 102 -4.10 -2.15 4.11
C LEU A 102 -2.84 -2.37 4.93
N TRP A 103 -1.88 -1.46 4.79
CA TRP A 103 -0.67 -1.40 5.61
C TRP A 103 -0.70 -0.15 6.48
N THR A 104 -0.08 -0.21 7.65
CA THR A 104 0.05 0.95 8.54
C THR A 104 1.37 0.93 9.29
N SER A 105 1.59 1.89 10.16
CA SER A 105 2.67 1.89 11.14
C SER A 105 2.12 1.83 12.56
N SER A 106 2.89 1.25 13.48
CA SER A 106 2.57 1.17 14.90
C SER A 106 3.85 1.16 15.71
N ASN A 107 3.75 1.57 16.97
CA ASN A 107 4.86 1.44 17.92
C ASN A 107 5.09 0.00 18.40
N GLY A 108 4.24 -0.97 18.03
CA GLY A 108 4.33 -2.36 18.41
C GLY A 108 3.62 -2.72 19.72
N ASP A 109 2.76 -1.83 20.25
CA ASP A 109 1.90 -2.17 21.38
C ASP A 109 0.93 -3.30 21.01
N ARG A 110 0.86 -4.35 21.83
CA ARG A 110 0.11 -5.55 21.52
C ARG A 110 -1.40 -5.29 21.38
N GLY A 111 -2.01 -4.57 22.31
CA GLY A 111 -3.43 -4.30 22.24
C GLY A 111 -3.81 -3.49 21.00
N HIS A 112 -2.91 -2.59 20.57
CA HIS A 112 -3.09 -1.86 19.32
C HIS A 112 -2.91 -2.77 18.09
N LEU A 113 -1.94 -3.69 18.12
CA LEU A 113 -1.75 -4.64 17.02
C LEU A 113 -2.96 -5.54 16.82
N ASP A 114 -3.58 -6.02 17.89
CA ASP A 114 -4.80 -6.83 17.81
C ASP A 114 -5.96 -6.08 17.16
N GLN A 115 -6.16 -4.79 17.51
CA GLN A 115 -7.15 -3.92 16.88
C GLN A 115 -6.86 -3.71 15.38
N LEU A 116 -5.59 -3.59 14.99
CA LEU A 116 -5.19 -3.45 13.59
C LEU A 116 -5.48 -4.73 12.80
N VAL A 117 -5.24 -5.91 13.38
CA VAL A 117 -5.58 -7.19 12.75
C VAL A 117 -7.09 -7.32 12.55
N GLU A 118 -7.90 -7.01 13.55
CA GLU A 118 -9.36 -6.99 13.45
C GLU A 118 -9.87 -6.00 12.39
N ALA A 119 -9.16 -4.88 12.20
CA ALA A 119 -9.44 -3.88 11.17
C ALA A 119 -9.02 -4.31 9.76
N GLY A 120 -8.40 -5.49 9.60
CA GLY A 120 -7.96 -6.01 8.31
C GLY A 120 -6.62 -5.46 7.83
N VAL A 121 -5.78 -4.93 8.73
CA VAL A 121 -4.40 -4.57 8.40
C VAL A 121 -3.60 -5.83 8.14
N THR A 122 -2.93 -5.89 6.98
CA THR A 122 -2.15 -7.06 6.56
C THR A 122 -0.66 -6.92 6.87
N GLN A 123 -0.16 -5.70 7.04
CA GLN A 123 1.22 -5.45 7.42
C GLN A 123 1.37 -4.18 8.26
N VAL A 124 2.22 -4.28 9.29
CA VAL A 124 2.56 -3.15 10.18
C VAL A 124 4.04 -2.83 10.06
N MET A 125 4.36 -1.56 9.84
CA MET A 125 5.72 -1.04 9.89
C MET A 125 6.00 -0.51 11.30
N VAL A 126 7.03 -1.05 11.93
CA VAL A 126 7.50 -0.61 13.24
C VAL A 126 8.72 0.30 13.04
N PRO A 127 8.81 1.46 13.71
CA PRO A 127 9.97 2.33 13.62
C PRO A 127 11.26 1.59 13.96
N ALA A 128 12.35 1.93 13.25
CA ALA A 128 13.67 1.38 13.54
C ALA A 128 14.04 1.68 15.01
N ARG A 129 14.50 0.64 15.70
CA ARG A 129 14.94 0.68 17.09
C ARG A 129 16.36 0.13 17.17
N PRO A 130 17.12 0.41 18.24
CA PRO A 130 18.37 -0.31 18.51
C PRO A 130 18.16 -1.83 18.49
N PRO A 131 19.13 -2.62 18.04
CA PRO A 131 18.98 -4.08 17.88
C PRO A 131 18.42 -4.77 19.14
N GLU A 132 18.89 -4.38 20.31
CA GLU A 132 18.49 -4.97 21.60
C GLU A 132 16.96 -4.77 21.85
N GLN A 133 16.42 -3.61 21.49
CA GLN A 133 15.00 -3.30 21.65
C GLN A 133 14.14 -4.02 20.60
N LEU A 134 14.68 -4.29 19.42
CA LEU A 134 14.00 -5.08 18.39
C LEU A 134 13.92 -6.56 18.80
N GLU A 135 15.01 -7.12 19.34
CA GLU A 135 15.04 -8.49 19.84
C GLU A 135 14.07 -8.68 21.00
N GLU A 136 14.00 -7.72 21.92
CA GLU A 136 13.05 -7.74 23.04
C GLU A 136 11.60 -7.70 22.55
N LEU A 137 11.26 -6.74 21.69
CA LEU A 137 9.93 -6.62 21.10
C LEU A 137 9.51 -7.90 20.36
N TYR A 138 10.41 -8.45 19.54
CA TYR A 138 10.15 -9.65 18.77
C TYR A 138 9.91 -10.86 19.68
N SER A 139 10.74 -11.01 20.72
CA SER A 139 10.61 -12.09 21.70
C SER A 139 9.30 -12.00 22.49
N GLN A 140 8.86 -10.80 22.86
CA GLN A 140 7.57 -10.58 23.53
C GLN A 140 6.40 -10.96 22.62
N LEU A 141 6.40 -10.49 21.37
CA LEU A 141 5.34 -10.79 20.41
C LEU A 141 5.21 -12.30 20.17
N ILE A 142 6.32 -13.02 19.96
CA ILE A 142 6.31 -14.49 19.77
C ILE A 142 5.76 -15.18 21.02
N ALA A 143 6.26 -14.82 22.21
CA ALA A 143 5.84 -15.46 23.45
C ALA A 143 4.34 -15.29 23.73
N ASP A 144 3.76 -14.19 23.31
CA ASP A 144 2.33 -13.93 23.46
C ASP A 144 1.49 -14.73 22.46
N TYR A 145 1.93 -14.84 21.20
CA TYR A 145 1.25 -15.70 20.22
C TYR A 145 1.31 -17.19 20.58
N ASP A 146 2.44 -17.68 21.09
CA ASP A 146 2.60 -19.07 21.49
C ASP A 146 1.69 -19.44 22.67
N LYS A 147 1.44 -18.51 23.61
CA LYS A 147 0.50 -18.73 24.72
C LYS A 147 -0.95 -18.84 24.24
N GLU A 148 -1.36 -18.01 23.27
CA GLU A 148 -2.70 -18.05 22.71
C GLU A 148 -2.94 -19.31 21.86
N ALA A 149 -1.95 -19.77 21.12
CA ALA A 149 -2.02 -20.99 20.32
C ALA A 149 -2.12 -22.27 21.19
N ALA A 150 -1.77 -22.19 22.48
CA ALA A 150 -1.81 -23.30 23.45
C ALA A 150 -3.06 -23.30 24.33
N SER A 151 -3.94 -22.31 24.23
CA SER A 151 -5.19 -22.16 24.99
C SER A 151 -6.41 -22.52 24.17
#